data_b67eb86e57986f6b45546b33101b9b39
#
_entry.id   b67eb86e57986f6b45546b33101b9b39
#
_cell.length_a   1.000
_cell.length_b   1.000
_cell.length_c   1.000
_cell.angle_alpha   90.00
_cell.angle_beta   90.00
_cell.angle_gamma   90.00
#
_symmetry.space_group_name_H-M   'P 1'
#
loop_
_entity.id
_entity.type
_entity.pdbx_description
1 polymer ?
#
loop_
_entity_poly.entity_id
_entity_poly.type
_entity_poly.pdbx_seq_one_letter_code
_entity_poly.pdbx_strand_id
1 'polypeptide(L)'
;ADVVRFGAAGFHVRGTRAPGAVPQVVGVGYERPGKQKRVTLDGVEVPRLASALGAVPSVGFSPADVALVAGGPGERRRYLDVLLALTAPGYLAALQRYRGALERRNALLRQGVRGGRGTLAAEVAAWEPALAEAGGVLAAAREAFVARHAERLSATCAAIGEEAPVAMRYDGGSADYLAAFARQREGELRRGMTLVGPHRDDLVVQLGGRDLRTFGSNGQQRSAAIALRLVELAVMTDALGAPPLLLLDDPFAELDLGRAARVLALLEETAGAQLLLAVPRAEDVPAAWTRLERRAMRAGVVT
;
A
#
# COMPACT_ATOMS: atom_id res chain seq x y z
N ALA A 1 2.23 17.21 4.91
CA ALA A 1 2.07 18.68 5.06
C ALA A 1 0.63 19.04 5.43
N ASP A 2 -0.35 18.33 4.90
CA ASP A 2 -1.78 18.69 4.97
C ASP A 2 -2.43 18.45 6.35
N VAL A 3 -1.83 17.59 7.16
CA VAL A 3 -2.28 17.31 8.54
C VAL A 3 -1.71 18.27 9.59
N VAL A 4 -0.86 19.22 9.19
CA VAL A 4 -0.32 20.24 10.13
C VAL A 4 -1.38 21.30 10.35
N ARG A 5 -1.75 21.55 11.62
CA ARG A 5 -2.68 22.61 12.00
C ARG A 5 -2.31 23.94 11.35
N PHE A 6 -3.31 24.70 10.90
CA PHE A 6 -3.07 26.04 10.36
C PHE A 6 -2.33 26.92 11.38
N GLY A 7 -1.27 27.59 10.92
CA GLY A 7 -0.42 28.41 11.79
C GLY A 7 0.65 27.64 12.60
N ALA A 8 0.61 26.30 12.66
CA ALA A 8 1.62 25.53 13.35
C ALA A 8 2.83 25.22 12.45
N ALA A 9 4.02 25.13 13.05
CA ALA A 9 5.25 24.77 12.36
C ALA A 9 5.34 23.27 12.02
N GLY A 10 4.59 22.42 12.72
CA GLY A 10 4.64 20.97 12.54
C GLY A 10 3.66 20.26 13.45
N PHE A 11 3.81 18.95 13.54
CA PHE A 11 3.09 18.10 14.49
C PHE A 11 4.01 17.00 15.03
N HIS A 12 3.60 16.43 16.16
CA HIS A 12 4.21 15.23 16.72
C HIS A 12 3.10 14.30 17.22
N VAL A 13 3.20 13.02 16.86
CA VAL A 13 2.32 11.96 17.35
C VAL A 13 3.18 10.90 18.03
N ARG A 14 2.73 10.46 19.18
CA ARG A 14 3.40 9.41 19.96
C ARG A 14 2.41 8.33 20.33
N GLY A 15 2.82 7.08 20.16
CA GLY A 15 2.06 5.90 20.56
C GLY A 15 2.93 4.92 21.32
N THR A 16 2.29 4.13 22.18
CA THR A 16 2.95 3.02 22.89
C THR A 16 2.34 1.72 22.38
N ARG A 17 3.17 0.82 21.91
CA ARG A 17 2.81 -0.54 21.53
C ARG A 17 3.37 -1.50 22.57
N ALA A 18 2.55 -2.46 23.00
CA ALA A 18 2.97 -3.50 23.93
C ALA A 18 2.96 -4.88 23.22
N PRO A 19 3.95 -5.20 22.36
CA PRO A 19 4.01 -6.49 21.66
C PRO A 19 4.43 -7.65 22.56
N GLY A 20 4.75 -7.38 23.82
CA GLY A 20 5.23 -8.33 24.83
C GLY A 20 5.34 -7.64 26.18
N ALA A 21 6.20 -8.17 27.06
CA ALA A 21 6.39 -7.67 28.41
C ALA A 21 6.96 -6.23 28.48
N VAL A 22 7.67 -5.78 27.43
CA VAL A 22 8.28 -4.43 27.38
C VAL A 22 7.55 -3.59 26.33
N PRO A 23 6.89 -2.48 26.74
CA PRO A 23 6.25 -1.56 25.81
C PRO A 23 7.29 -0.83 24.97
N GLN A 24 7.01 -0.68 23.68
CA GLN A 24 7.80 0.13 22.74
C GLN A 24 7.09 1.45 22.46
N VAL A 25 7.82 2.55 22.56
CA VAL A 25 7.30 3.89 22.27
C VAL A 25 7.73 4.33 20.89
N VAL A 26 6.77 4.65 20.03
CA VAL A 26 7.01 5.15 18.68
C VAL A 26 6.55 6.60 18.59
N GLY A 27 7.43 7.49 18.16
CA GLY A 27 7.13 8.88 17.89
C GLY A 27 7.28 9.21 16.41
N VAL A 28 6.37 10.00 15.85
CA VAL A 28 6.44 10.53 14.47
C VAL A 28 6.28 12.04 14.51
N GLY A 29 7.27 12.76 14.03
CA GLY A 29 7.26 14.20 13.91
C GLY A 29 7.33 14.65 12.44
N TYR A 30 6.75 15.82 12.17
CA TYR A 30 6.89 16.51 10.90
C TYR A 30 7.02 18.00 11.14
N GLU A 31 8.02 18.63 10.51
CA GLU A 31 8.26 20.07 10.56
C GLU A 31 8.11 20.67 9.15
N ARG A 32 7.29 21.74 9.02
CA ARG A 32 7.10 22.49 7.75
C ARG A 32 8.38 23.16 7.25
N PRO A 33 9.15 23.87 8.09
CA PRO A 33 10.46 24.35 7.68
C PRO A 33 11.36 23.16 7.36
N GLY A 34 11.81 23.06 6.10
CA GLY A 34 12.66 21.96 5.65
C GLY A 34 11.96 20.64 5.31
N LYS A 35 10.63 20.53 5.48
CA LYS A 35 9.84 19.31 5.21
C LYS A 35 10.42 18.06 5.88
N GLN A 36 10.94 18.21 7.09
CA GLN A 36 11.62 17.14 7.81
C GLN A 36 10.62 16.19 8.46
N LYS A 37 10.81 14.91 8.23
CA LYS A 37 10.12 13.83 8.92
C LYS A 37 11.09 13.16 9.87
N ARG A 38 10.69 12.98 11.13
CA ARG A 38 11.47 12.29 12.15
C ARG A 38 10.64 11.16 12.72
N VAL A 39 11.28 10.02 12.94
CA VAL A 39 10.70 8.89 13.65
C VAL A 39 11.63 8.52 14.79
N THR A 40 11.05 8.30 15.96
CA THR A 40 11.79 7.85 17.15
C THR A 40 11.25 6.51 17.60
N LEU A 41 12.15 5.62 18.01
CA LEU A 41 11.85 4.38 18.71
C LEU A 41 12.45 4.47 20.11
N ASP A 42 11.62 4.37 21.14
CA ASP A 42 12.00 4.50 22.56
C ASP A 42 12.80 5.80 22.85
N GLY A 43 12.41 6.89 22.16
CA GLY A 43 13.04 8.20 22.29
C GLY A 43 14.28 8.41 21.42
N VAL A 44 14.80 7.37 20.77
CA VAL A 44 15.99 7.45 19.88
C VAL A 44 15.54 7.68 18.45
N GLU A 45 16.04 8.71 17.79
CA GLU A 45 15.76 9.00 16.38
C GLU A 45 16.36 7.92 15.46
N VAL A 46 15.53 7.36 14.57
CA VAL A 46 16.02 6.37 13.59
C VAL A 46 16.65 7.07 12.38
N PRO A 47 17.82 6.62 11.92
CA PRO A 47 18.56 7.28 10.85
C PRO A 47 17.86 7.20 9.49
N ARG A 48 16.95 6.23 9.33
CA ARG A 48 16.18 6.04 8.10
C ARG A 48 14.75 5.64 8.45
N LEU A 49 13.76 6.23 7.77
CA LEU A 49 12.34 5.86 7.97
C LEU A 49 12.06 4.36 7.74
N ALA A 50 12.82 3.74 6.85
CA ALA A 50 12.72 2.30 6.60
C ALA A 50 13.08 1.44 7.83
N SER A 51 13.90 1.95 8.74
CA SER A 51 14.26 1.24 9.99
C SER A 51 13.12 1.20 11.01
N ALA A 52 12.11 2.08 10.86
CA ALA A 52 10.90 2.08 11.67
C ALA A 52 9.71 1.36 10.99
N LEU A 53 9.93 0.80 9.79
CA LEU A 53 8.87 0.07 9.10
C LEU A 53 8.44 -1.15 9.94
N GLY A 54 7.15 -1.27 10.21
CA GLY A 54 6.61 -2.34 11.06
C GLY A 54 6.67 -2.08 12.58
N ALA A 55 7.21 -0.95 13.03
CA ALA A 55 7.19 -0.60 14.46
C ALA A 55 5.74 -0.46 15.00
N VAL A 56 4.83 0.10 14.20
CA VAL A 56 3.38 0.11 14.46
C VAL A 56 2.66 -0.44 13.23
N PRO A 57 2.52 -1.77 13.10
CA PRO A 57 1.77 -2.34 12.01
C PRO A 57 0.32 -1.84 12.07
N SER A 58 -0.17 -1.29 10.97
CA SER A 58 -1.53 -0.77 10.91
C SER A 58 -2.14 -0.96 9.53
N VAL A 59 -3.44 -1.19 9.48
CA VAL A 59 -4.23 -1.20 8.25
C VAL A 59 -5.24 -0.07 8.34
N GLY A 60 -5.22 0.82 7.34
CA GLY A 60 -6.15 1.92 7.22
C GLY A 60 -7.29 1.60 6.28
N PHE A 61 -8.49 2.04 6.63
CA PHE A 61 -9.67 2.04 5.77
C PHE A 61 -10.17 3.48 5.67
N SER A 62 -10.31 3.98 4.45
CA SER A 62 -10.78 5.34 4.21
C SER A 62 -11.57 5.43 2.90
N PRO A 63 -12.37 6.48 2.68
CA PRO A 63 -13.03 6.71 1.39
C PRO A 63 -12.05 6.77 0.21
N ALA A 64 -10.81 7.23 0.45
CA ALA A 64 -9.77 7.30 -0.58
C ALA A 64 -9.29 5.92 -1.08
N ASP A 65 -9.56 4.84 -0.34
CA ASP A 65 -9.12 3.49 -0.72
C ASP A 65 -9.79 2.97 -2.00
N VAL A 66 -10.89 3.56 -2.42
CA VAL A 66 -11.49 3.27 -3.73
C VAL A 66 -10.46 3.43 -4.86
N ALA A 67 -9.45 4.28 -4.68
CA ALA A 67 -8.34 4.45 -5.62
C ALA A 67 -7.50 3.17 -5.83
N LEU A 68 -7.55 2.19 -4.91
CA LEU A 68 -6.92 0.88 -5.10
C LEU A 68 -7.53 0.12 -6.29
N VAL A 69 -8.81 0.36 -6.58
CA VAL A 69 -9.52 -0.28 -7.68
C VAL A 69 -9.72 0.71 -8.84
N ALA A 70 -10.29 1.89 -8.57
CA ALA A 70 -10.61 2.90 -9.58
C ALA A 70 -9.38 3.67 -10.07
N GLY A 71 -8.33 3.76 -9.27
CA GLY A 71 -7.13 4.53 -9.57
C GLY A 71 -6.19 3.86 -10.55
N GLY A 72 -5.06 4.54 -10.81
CA GLY A 72 -4.02 4.05 -11.71
C GLY A 72 -3.19 2.91 -11.12
N PRO A 73 -2.38 2.22 -11.95
CA PRO A 73 -1.48 1.15 -11.51
C PRO A 73 -0.53 1.55 -10.38
N GLY A 74 -0.22 2.84 -10.25
CA GLY A 74 0.66 3.37 -9.20
C GLY A 74 0.14 3.10 -7.79
N GLU A 75 -1.18 3.24 -7.56
CA GLU A 75 -1.82 2.97 -6.27
C GLU A 75 -1.70 1.50 -5.90
N ARG A 76 -1.97 0.60 -6.82
CA ARG A 76 -1.90 -0.84 -6.59
C ARG A 76 -0.46 -1.33 -6.39
N ARG A 77 0.50 -0.78 -7.14
CA ARG A 77 1.92 -1.07 -6.86
C ARG A 77 2.34 -0.59 -5.47
N ARG A 78 1.89 0.60 -5.07
CA ARG A 78 2.18 1.12 -3.74
C ARG A 78 1.58 0.23 -2.65
N TYR A 79 0.35 -0.22 -2.83
CA TYR A 79 -0.32 -1.17 -1.93
C TYR A 79 0.52 -2.45 -1.77
N LEU A 80 0.91 -3.11 -2.88
CA LEU A 80 1.76 -4.29 -2.86
C LEU A 80 3.13 -4.01 -2.23
N ASP A 81 3.76 -2.88 -2.57
CA ASP A 81 5.09 -2.52 -2.04
C ASP A 81 5.08 -2.34 -0.52
N VAL A 82 4.03 -1.70 0.03
CA VAL A 82 3.90 -1.51 1.49
C VAL A 82 3.66 -2.84 2.18
N LEU A 83 2.69 -3.61 1.69
CA LEU A 83 2.32 -4.90 2.28
C LEU A 83 3.49 -5.90 2.23
N LEU A 84 4.09 -6.09 1.05
CA LEU A 84 5.17 -7.06 0.88
C LEU A 84 6.48 -6.62 1.55
N ALA A 85 6.74 -5.31 1.69
CA ALA A 85 7.86 -4.85 2.49
C ALA A 85 7.77 -5.22 3.98
N LEU A 86 6.54 -5.41 4.48
CA LEU A 86 6.27 -5.83 5.87
C LEU A 86 6.20 -7.34 6.05
N THR A 87 5.79 -8.08 5.01
CA THR A 87 5.39 -9.49 5.14
C THR A 87 6.25 -10.46 4.33
N ALA A 88 7.01 -9.99 3.34
CA ALA A 88 7.85 -10.84 2.50
C ALA A 88 9.35 -10.61 2.78
N PRO A 89 10.09 -11.62 3.25
CA PRO A 89 11.53 -11.48 3.50
C PRO A 89 12.30 -11.00 2.26
N GLY A 90 13.20 -10.03 2.46
CA GLY A 90 14.04 -9.52 1.39
C GLY A 90 13.38 -8.52 0.42
N TYR A 91 12.04 -8.41 0.41
CA TYR A 91 11.32 -7.53 -0.51
C TYR A 91 11.72 -6.07 -0.38
N LEU A 92 11.78 -5.53 0.84
CA LEU A 92 12.17 -4.13 1.08
C LEU A 92 13.59 -3.84 0.54
N ALA A 93 14.53 -4.73 0.79
CA ALA A 93 15.90 -4.57 0.30
C ALA A 93 15.97 -4.60 -1.24
N ALA A 94 15.23 -5.52 -1.87
CA ALA A 94 15.10 -5.58 -3.32
C ALA A 94 14.44 -4.32 -3.90
N LEU A 95 13.38 -3.82 -3.25
CA LEU A 95 12.68 -2.59 -3.66
C LEU A 95 13.59 -1.37 -3.61
N GLN A 96 14.40 -1.23 -2.56
CA GLN A 96 15.36 -0.13 -2.42
C GLN A 96 16.47 -0.21 -3.49
N ARG A 97 17.03 -1.41 -3.72
CA ARG A 97 18.02 -1.63 -4.78
C ARG A 97 17.44 -1.32 -6.16
N TYR A 98 16.25 -1.84 -6.44
CA TYR A 98 15.57 -1.62 -7.71
C TYR A 98 15.32 -0.14 -7.99
N ARG A 99 14.75 0.58 -7.01
CA ARG A 99 14.46 2.02 -7.14
C ARG A 99 15.73 2.84 -7.36
N GLY A 100 16.79 2.56 -6.62
CA GLY A 100 18.06 3.25 -6.78
C GLY A 100 18.72 3.01 -8.14
N ALA A 101 18.69 1.77 -8.63
CA ALA A 101 19.20 1.43 -9.97
C ALA A 101 18.35 2.06 -11.08
N LEU A 102 17.02 2.03 -10.94
CA LEU A 102 16.07 2.63 -11.89
C LEU A 102 16.24 4.13 -12.00
N GLU A 103 16.42 4.84 -10.88
CA GLU A 103 16.64 6.28 -10.85
C GLU A 103 17.91 6.67 -11.60
N ARG A 104 19.02 5.97 -11.33
CA ARG A 104 20.32 6.21 -11.99
C ARG A 104 20.26 5.89 -13.48
N ARG A 105 19.67 4.74 -13.85
CA ARG A 105 19.47 4.36 -15.26
C ARG A 105 18.61 5.38 -16.01
N ASN A 106 17.51 5.82 -15.41
CA ASN A 106 16.65 6.85 -16.00
C ASN A 106 17.33 8.23 -16.09
N ALA A 107 18.25 8.56 -15.19
CA ALA A 107 19.05 9.78 -15.28
C ALA A 107 19.94 9.75 -16.54
N LEU A 108 20.63 8.62 -16.79
CA LEU A 108 21.43 8.41 -18.02
C LEU A 108 20.57 8.48 -19.29
N LEU A 109 19.43 7.78 -19.29
CA LEU A 109 18.50 7.81 -20.43
C LEU A 109 18.03 9.23 -20.79
N ARG A 110 17.73 10.06 -19.79
CA ARG A 110 17.36 11.48 -20.00
C ARG A 110 18.51 12.33 -20.56
N GLN A 111 19.76 12.04 -20.18
CA GLN A 111 20.94 12.71 -20.74
C GLN A 111 21.08 12.37 -22.22
N GLY A 112 20.86 11.13 -22.61
CA GLY A 112 20.93 10.68 -24.00
C GLY A 112 19.99 11.38 -24.96
N VAL A 113 18.80 11.73 -24.51
CA VAL A 113 17.84 12.52 -25.30
C VAL A 113 18.36 13.93 -25.58
N ARG A 114 19.25 14.47 -24.73
CA ARG A 114 19.78 15.85 -24.81
C ARG A 114 21.05 16.00 -25.62
N GLY A 115 21.66 14.91 -26.10
CA GLY A 115 22.78 15.02 -27.04
C GLY A 115 24.11 14.38 -26.62
N GLY A 116 24.17 13.07 -26.53
CA GLY A 116 25.41 12.33 -26.35
C GLY A 116 25.17 10.82 -26.46
N ARG A 117 25.50 10.22 -27.62
CA ARG A 117 25.17 8.80 -27.86
C ARG A 117 26.35 7.81 -27.75
N GLY A 118 27.59 8.27 -27.62
CA GLY A 118 28.77 7.41 -27.81
C GLY A 118 28.85 6.24 -26.78
N THR A 119 29.08 6.53 -25.52
CA THR A 119 29.23 5.50 -24.47
C THR A 119 27.95 5.21 -23.71
N LEU A 120 26.91 6.01 -23.91
CA LEU A 120 25.68 6.00 -23.13
C LEU A 120 24.94 4.65 -23.14
N ALA A 121 24.93 3.94 -24.27
CA ALA A 121 24.28 2.63 -24.35
C ALA A 121 24.94 1.60 -23.41
N ALA A 122 26.26 1.64 -23.29
CA ALA A 122 27.02 0.78 -22.38
C ALA A 122 26.79 1.18 -20.92
N GLU A 123 26.76 2.49 -20.64
CA GLU A 123 26.48 3.01 -19.29
C GLU A 123 25.07 2.65 -18.81
N VAL A 124 24.07 2.75 -19.69
CA VAL A 124 22.69 2.33 -19.41
C VAL A 124 22.62 0.82 -19.19
N ALA A 125 23.32 0.03 -20.03
CA ALA A 125 23.36 -1.43 -19.91
C ALA A 125 24.01 -1.91 -18.60
N ALA A 126 24.96 -1.17 -18.05
CA ALA A 126 25.63 -1.51 -16.80
C ALA A 126 24.69 -1.61 -15.59
N TRP A 127 23.50 -0.96 -15.65
CA TRP A 127 22.47 -1.04 -14.60
C TRP A 127 21.49 -2.19 -14.75
N GLU A 128 21.45 -2.84 -15.90
CA GLU A 128 20.48 -3.89 -16.23
C GLU A 128 20.59 -5.13 -15.34
N PRO A 129 21.81 -5.64 -15.00
CA PRO A 129 21.93 -6.79 -14.10
C PRO A 129 21.31 -6.52 -12.72
N ALA A 130 21.59 -5.36 -12.14
CA ALA A 130 21.04 -4.97 -10.83
C ALA A 130 19.51 -4.81 -10.87
N LEU A 131 18.98 -4.25 -11.97
CA LEU A 131 17.55 -4.13 -12.20
C LEU A 131 16.88 -5.48 -12.43
N ALA A 132 17.51 -6.39 -13.17
CA ALA A 132 16.99 -7.71 -13.44
C ALA A 132 16.90 -8.57 -12.17
N GLU A 133 17.98 -8.58 -11.39
CA GLU A 133 18.04 -9.33 -10.11
C GLU A 133 16.98 -8.81 -9.13
N ALA A 134 17.01 -7.51 -8.82
CA ALA A 134 16.06 -6.94 -7.86
C ALA A 134 14.63 -6.95 -8.39
N GLY A 135 14.45 -6.72 -9.69
CA GLY A 135 13.14 -6.77 -10.37
C GLY A 135 12.51 -8.15 -10.35
N GLY A 136 13.32 -9.21 -10.51
CA GLY A 136 12.87 -10.59 -10.40
C GLY A 136 12.31 -10.92 -9.01
N VAL A 137 12.99 -10.47 -7.95
CA VAL A 137 12.50 -10.65 -6.57
C VAL A 137 11.16 -9.96 -6.36
N LEU A 138 11.00 -8.72 -6.87
CA LEU A 138 9.75 -7.97 -6.73
C LEU A 138 8.59 -8.65 -7.48
N ALA A 139 8.83 -9.02 -8.73
CA ALA A 139 7.81 -9.66 -9.57
C ALA A 139 7.36 -11.00 -8.98
N ALA A 140 8.31 -11.85 -8.60
CA ALA A 140 8.03 -13.16 -8.00
C ALA A 140 7.21 -13.04 -6.69
N ALA A 141 7.56 -12.08 -5.84
CA ALA A 141 6.80 -11.87 -4.59
C ALA A 141 5.37 -11.37 -4.84
N ARG A 142 5.16 -10.49 -5.82
CA ARG A 142 3.83 -9.98 -6.19
C ARG A 142 2.98 -11.06 -6.85
N GLU A 143 3.56 -11.86 -7.73
CA GLU A 143 2.89 -13.01 -8.35
C GLU A 143 2.48 -14.06 -7.31
N ALA A 144 3.39 -14.40 -6.38
CA ALA A 144 3.11 -15.30 -5.28
C ALA A 144 2.00 -14.76 -4.34
N PHE A 145 1.96 -13.45 -4.09
CA PHE A 145 0.87 -12.81 -3.35
C PHE A 145 -0.46 -13.02 -4.05
N VAL A 146 -0.54 -12.74 -5.34
CA VAL A 146 -1.77 -12.92 -6.13
C VAL A 146 -2.21 -14.39 -6.11
N ALA A 147 -1.30 -15.31 -6.42
CA ALA A 147 -1.61 -16.73 -6.44
C ALA A 147 -2.14 -17.26 -5.10
N ARG A 148 -1.58 -16.76 -3.98
CA ARG A 148 -1.97 -17.19 -2.63
C ARG A 148 -3.28 -16.59 -2.14
N HIS A 149 -3.61 -15.35 -2.55
CA HIS A 149 -4.70 -14.58 -1.93
C HIS A 149 -5.87 -14.25 -2.87
N ALA A 150 -5.83 -14.70 -4.15
CA ALA A 150 -6.93 -14.48 -5.10
C ALA A 150 -8.24 -15.07 -4.61
N GLU A 151 -8.23 -16.29 -4.08
CA GLU A 151 -9.42 -16.95 -3.55
C GLU A 151 -9.98 -16.22 -2.32
N ARG A 152 -9.10 -15.79 -1.39
CA ARG A 152 -9.50 -15.01 -0.21
C ARG A 152 -10.17 -13.69 -0.63
N LEU A 153 -9.63 -12.99 -1.63
CA LEU A 153 -10.26 -11.78 -2.15
C LEU A 153 -11.66 -12.05 -2.70
N SER A 154 -11.81 -13.11 -3.50
CA SER A 154 -13.11 -13.51 -4.06
C SER A 154 -14.13 -13.83 -2.97
N ALA A 155 -13.74 -14.63 -1.98
CA ALA A 155 -14.58 -14.98 -0.84
C ALA A 155 -14.98 -13.75 -0.01
N THR A 156 -14.04 -12.84 0.24
CA THR A 156 -14.31 -11.60 0.98
C THR A 156 -15.29 -10.69 0.22
N CYS A 157 -15.13 -10.53 -1.10
CA CYS A 157 -16.06 -9.77 -1.92
C CYS A 157 -17.47 -10.38 -1.91
N ALA A 158 -17.58 -11.71 -2.00
CA ALA A 158 -18.85 -12.41 -1.89
C ALA A 158 -19.50 -12.21 -0.52
N ALA A 159 -18.71 -12.26 0.57
CA ALA A 159 -19.20 -11.99 1.92
C ALA A 159 -19.68 -10.54 2.11
N ILE A 160 -19.09 -9.56 1.41
CA ILE A 160 -19.57 -8.17 1.37
C ILE A 160 -20.88 -8.05 0.56
N GLY A 161 -21.14 -8.98 -0.37
CA GLY A 161 -22.38 -9.05 -1.15
C GLY A 161 -22.20 -8.82 -2.65
N GLU A 162 -21.00 -9.07 -3.20
CA GLU A 162 -20.84 -9.14 -4.64
C GLU A 162 -21.33 -10.51 -5.16
N GLU A 163 -22.27 -10.48 -6.09
CA GLU A 163 -22.87 -11.71 -6.64
C GLU A 163 -21.99 -12.40 -7.68
N ALA A 164 -21.25 -11.61 -8.46
CA ALA A 164 -20.33 -12.14 -9.45
C ALA A 164 -18.95 -12.41 -8.84
N PRO A 165 -18.20 -13.43 -9.29
CA PRO A 165 -16.89 -13.75 -8.77
C PRO A 165 -15.89 -12.62 -9.02
N VAL A 166 -15.14 -12.26 -7.98
CA VAL A 166 -14.04 -11.33 -8.08
C VAL A 166 -12.74 -12.10 -8.26
N ALA A 167 -11.93 -11.69 -9.22
CA ALA A 167 -10.62 -12.23 -9.47
C ALA A 167 -9.55 -11.14 -9.37
N MET A 168 -8.35 -11.48 -8.92
CA MET A 168 -7.19 -10.62 -9.08
C MET A 168 -6.12 -11.34 -9.91
N ARG A 169 -5.44 -10.57 -10.75
CA ARG A 169 -4.40 -11.05 -11.65
C ARG A 169 -3.21 -10.10 -11.59
N TYR A 170 -2.01 -10.65 -11.52
CA TYR A 170 -0.80 -9.86 -11.71
C TYR A 170 -0.54 -9.71 -13.20
N ASP A 171 -0.46 -8.47 -13.65
CA ASP A 171 -0.18 -8.11 -15.05
C ASP A 171 1.22 -7.53 -15.13
N GLY A 172 2.18 -8.37 -15.41
CA GLY A 172 3.58 -8.01 -15.43
C GLY A 172 4.49 -9.20 -15.25
N GLY A 173 5.70 -8.90 -14.79
CA GLY A 173 6.76 -9.87 -14.67
C GLY A 173 7.44 -10.14 -16.01
N SER A 174 8.59 -10.74 -15.96
CA SER A 174 9.33 -11.25 -17.10
C SER A 174 10.12 -12.47 -16.66
N ALA A 175 10.08 -13.53 -17.46
CA ALA A 175 10.91 -14.71 -17.23
C ALA A 175 12.41 -14.38 -17.36
N ASP A 176 12.75 -13.39 -18.16
CA ASP A 176 14.12 -12.91 -18.37
C ASP A 176 14.12 -11.37 -18.54
N TYR A 177 14.36 -10.67 -17.43
CA TYR A 177 14.48 -9.21 -17.43
C TYR A 177 15.72 -8.70 -18.18
N LEU A 178 16.85 -9.43 -18.15
CA LEU A 178 18.04 -9.02 -18.89
C LEU A 178 17.77 -8.97 -20.39
N ALA A 179 17.20 -10.04 -20.94
CA ALA A 179 16.81 -10.08 -22.34
C ALA A 179 15.74 -9.01 -22.65
N ALA A 180 14.80 -8.76 -21.75
CA ALA A 180 13.78 -7.75 -21.93
C ALA A 180 14.37 -6.33 -21.99
N PHE A 181 15.30 -5.98 -21.09
CA PHE A 181 16.03 -4.69 -21.13
C PHE A 181 16.85 -4.56 -22.41
N ALA A 182 17.59 -5.59 -22.80
CA ALA A 182 18.41 -5.56 -24.02
C ALA A 182 17.54 -5.28 -25.27
N ARG A 183 16.39 -5.93 -25.38
CA ARG A 183 15.45 -5.72 -26.50
C ARG A 183 14.88 -4.30 -26.55
N GLN A 184 14.62 -3.70 -25.39
CA GLN A 184 13.96 -2.38 -25.32
C GLN A 184 14.93 -1.20 -25.30
N ARG A 185 16.23 -1.44 -25.12
CA ARG A 185 17.25 -0.41 -24.87
C ARG A 185 17.25 0.72 -25.91
N GLU A 186 17.16 0.41 -27.19
CA GLU A 186 17.08 1.46 -28.22
C GLU A 186 15.83 2.32 -28.12
N GLY A 187 14.67 1.70 -27.84
CA GLY A 187 13.41 2.40 -27.61
C GLY A 187 13.48 3.29 -26.39
N GLU A 188 14.13 2.83 -25.33
CA GLU A 188 14.33 3.54 -24.07
C GLU A 188 15.29 4.72 -24.21
N LEU A 189 16.38 4.55 -24.98
CA LEU A 189 17.30 5.64 -25.33
C LEU A 189 16.59 6.77 -26.10
N ARG A 190 15.65 6.41 -26.98
CA ARG A 190 14.84 7.42 -27.70
C ARG A 190 13.85 8.13 -26.80
N ARG A 191 13.23 7.41 -25.84
CA ARG A 191 12.17 7.94 -24.97
C ARG A 191 12.68 8.55 -23.65
N GLY A 192 13.94 8.34 -23.31
CA GLY A 192 14.55 8.86 -22.07
C GLY A 192 14.05 8.20 -20.79
N MET A 193 13.45 7.00 -20.87
CA MET A 193 12.91 6.30 -19.72
C MET A 193 12.95 4.78 -19.89
N THR A 194 13.00 4.06 -18.77
CA THR A 194 12.91 2.60 -18.71
C THR A 194 11.46 2.15 -18.97
N LEU A 195 11.27 1.22 -19.90
CA LEU A 195 9.97 0.75 -20.36
C LEU A 195 9.58 -0.62 -19.83
N VAL A 196 10.53 -1.37 -19.27
CA VAL A 196 10.35 -2.73 -18.77
C VAL A 196 10.68 -2.80 -17.29
N GLY A 197 9.95 -3.62 -16.55
CA GLY A 197 10.24 -3.94 -15.17
C GLY A 197 9.08 -3.67 -14.21
N PRO A 198 9.21 -4.09 -12.93
CA PRO A 198 8.15 -4.06 -11.91
C PRO A 198 7.51 -2.68 -11.65
N HIS A 199 8.16 -1.60 -12.05
CA HIS A 199 7.59 -0.25 -11.98
C HIS A 199 6.50 0.01 -13.05
N ARG A 200 6.30 -0.93 -13.98
CA ARG A 200 5.28 -0.90 -15.04
C ARG A 200 4.15 -1.89 -14.81
N ASP A 201 4.37 -2.87 -13.95
CA ASP A 201 3.41 -3.93 -13.69
C ASP A 201 2.14 -3.41 -12.99
N ASP A 202 1.09 -4.21 -13.03
CA ASP A 202 -0.19 -3.88 -12.40
C ASP A 202 -0.80 -5.08 -11.66
N LEU A 203 -1.65 -4.79 -10.68
CA LEU A 203 -2.56 -5.72 -10.05
C LEU A 203 -3.97 -5.44 -10.57
N VAL A 204 -4.46 -6.27 -11.46
CA VAL A 204 -5.78 -6.12 -12.08
C VAL A 204 -6.83 -6.83 -11.26
N VAL A 205 -7.90 -6.13 -10.88
CA VAL A 205 -9.06 -6.69 -10.19
C VAL A 205 -10.24 -6.73 -11.15
N GLN A 206 -10.87 -7.90 -11.26
CA GLN A 206 -11.97 -8.16 -12.19
C GLN A 206 -13.21 -8.64 -11.44
N LEU A 207 -14.38 -8.30 -11.92
CA LEU A 207 -15.68 -8.79 -11.46
C LEU A 207 -16.40 -9.43 -12.66
N GLY A 208 -16.75 -10.70 -12.56
CA GLY A 208 -17.38 -11.43 -13.66
C GLY A 208 -16.55 -11.39 -14.95
N GLY A 209 -15.21 -11.40 -14.85
CA GLY A 209 -14.27 -11.35 -15.98
C GLY A 209 -14.04 -9.94 -16.57
N ARG A 210 -14.70 -8.89 -16.05
CA ARG A 210 -14.54 -7.51 -16.52
C ARG A 210 -13.69 -6.69 -15.54
N ASP A 211 -12.82 -5.84 -16.07
CA ASP A 211 -11.98 -4.93 -15.27
C ASP A 211 -12.85 -4.00 -14.41
N LEU A 212 -12.73 -4.12 -13.09
CA LEU A 212 -13.49 -3.31 -12.12
C LEU A 212 -13.16 -1.81 -12.21
N ARG A 213 -11.95 -1.45 -12.61
CA ARG A 213 -11.56 -0.06 -12.80
C ARG A 213 -12.40 0.62 -13.87
N THR A 214 -12.68 -0.10 -14.95
CA THR A 214 -13.35 0.47 -16.14
C THR A 214 -14.86 0.24 -16.12
N PHE A 215 -15.31 -0.90 -15.62
CA PHE A 215 -16.69 -1.37 -15.77
C PHE A 215 -17.42 -1.50 -14.44
N GLY A 216 -16.74 -1.37 -13.31
CA GLY A 216 -17.34 -1.47 -11.99
C GLY A 216 -18.16 -0.23 -11.62
N SER A 217 -19.32 -0.43 -10.97
CA SER A 217 -20.00 0.67 -10.30
C SER A 217 -19.20 1.17 -9.09
N ASN A 218 -19.45 2.38 -8.62
CA ASN A 218 -18.80 2.93 -7.43
C ASN A 218 -18.91 2.01 -6.21
N GLY A 219 -20.10 1.42 -5.99
CA GLY A 219 -20.32 0.46 -4.91
C GLY A 219 -19.46 -0.80 -5.05
N GLN A 220 -19.35 -1.35 -6.27
CA GLN A 220 -18.53 -2.53 -6.56
C GLN A 220 -17.03 -2.25 -6.38
N GLN A 221 -16.56 -1.08 -6.87
CA GLN A 221 -15.18 -0.64 -6.69
C GLN A 221 -14.86 -0.46 -5.20
N ARG A 222 -15.80 0.09 -4.42
CA ARG A 222 -15.66 0.27 -2.99
C ARG A 222 -15.63 -1.05 -2.23
N SER A 223 -16.55 -1.97 -2.53
CA SER A 223 -16.55 -3.32 -1.94
C SER A 223 -15.23 -4.04 -2.18
N ALA A 224 -14.71 -3.97 -3.41
CA ALA A 224 -13.43 -4.60 -3.75
C ALA A 224 -12.24 -3.92 -3.06
N ALA A 225 -12.26 -2.60 -2.89
CA ALA A 225 -11.22 -1.87 -2.16
C ALA A 225 -11.21 -2.26 -0.66
N ILE A 226 -12.38 -2.35 -0.04
CA ILE A 226 -12.54 -2.84 1.34
C ILE A 226 -12.05 -4.30 1.44
N ALA A 227 -12.43 -5.15 0.49
CA ALA A 227 -11.97 -6.54 0.47
C ALA A 227 -10.44 -6.64 0.35
N LEU A 228 -9.78 -5.80 -0.45
CA LEU A 228 -8.31 -5.73 -0.51
C LEU A 228 -7.70 -5.33 0.85
N ARG A 229 -8.31 -4.41 1.59
CA ARG A 229 -7.86 -4.04 2.94
C ARG A 229 -8.07 -5.17 3.95
N LEU A 230 -9.17 -5.91 3.85
CA LEU A 230 -9.41 -7.10 4.69
C LEU A 230 -8.41 -8.22 4.37
N VAL A 231 -8.05 -8.40 3.09
CA VAL A 231 -6.95 -9.31 2.69
C VAL A 231 -5.61 -8.84 3.27
N GLU A 232 -5.29 -7.55 3.19
CA GLU A 232 -4.10 -6.96 3.80
C GLU A 232 -4.03 -7.23 5.30
N LEU A 233 -5.15 -7.00 6.01
CA LEU A 233 -5.29 -7.28 7.44
C LEU A 233 -4.97 -8.73 7.77
N ALA A 234 -5.56 -9.67 7.04
CA ALA A 234 -5.33 -11.10 7.25
C ALA A 234 -3.87 -11.49 6.97
N VAL A 235 -3.30 -11.01 5.86
CA VAL A 235 -1.89 -11.27 5.49
C VAL A 235 -0.92 -10.73 6.54
N MET A 236 -1.18 -9.53 7.05
CA MET A 236 -0.35 -8.95 8.11
C MET A 236 -0.50 -9.72 9.43
N THR A 237 -1.72 -10.13 9.79
CA THR A 237 -1.97 -10.95 10.98
C THR A 237 -1.22 -12.28 10.89
N ASP A 238 -1.31 -12.97 9.76
CA ASP A 238 -0.62 -14.24 9.52
C ASP A 238 0.91 -14.08 9.61
N ALA A 239 1.45 -13.00 9.02
CA ALA A 239 2.90 -12.77 8.98
C ALA A 239 3.49 -12.29 10.32
N LEU A 240 2.74 -11.53 11.11
CA LEU A 240 3.20 -10.91 12.36
C LEU A 240 2.83 -11.74 13.60
N GLY A 241 1.96 -12.74 13.46
CA GLY A 241 1.43 -13.54 14.57
C GLY A 241 0.46 -12.79 15.50
N ALA A 242 0.10 -11.54 15.13
CA ALA A 242 -0.86 -10.71 15.86
C ALA A 242 -1.52 -9.71 14.90
N PRO A 243 -2.79 -9.35 15.12
CA PRO A 243 -3.47 -8.40 14.26
C PRO A 243 -2.84 -6.99 14.38
N PRO A 244 -2.71 -6.28 13.24
CA PRO A 244 -2.27 -4.89 13.24
C PRO A 244 -3.34 -3.96 13.83
N LEU A 245 -2.97 -2.71 14.13
CA LEU A 245 -3.89 -1.65 14.49
C LEU A 245 -4.83 -1.34 13.30
N LEU A 246 -6.13 -1.31 13.54
CA LEU A 246 -7.14 -0.91 12.55
C LEU A 246 -7.47 0.57 12.69
N LEU A 247 -7.32 1.31 11.61
CA LEU A 247 -7.64 2.73 11.51
C LEU A 247 -8.78 2.89 10.50
N LEU A 248 -10.00 3.15 10.99
CA LEU A 248 -11.20 3.25 10.17
C LEU A 248 -11.64 4.73 10.11
N ASP A 249 -11.46 5.35 8.96
CA ASP A 249 -11.88 6.72 8.68
C ASP A 249 -13.09 6.67 7.73
N ASP A 250 -14.27 6.88 8.29
CA ASP A 250 -15.57 6.81 7.60
C ASP A 250 -15.74 5.57 6.69
N PRO A 251 -15.50 4.35 7.21
CA PRO A 251 -15.39 3.14 6.40
C PRO A 251 -16.70 2.72 5.73
N PHE A 252 -17.84 3.22 6.25
CA PHE A 252 -19.18 2.86 5.77
C PHE A 252 -19.78 3.90 4.80
N ALA A 253 -19.08 5.02 4.56
CA ALA A 253 -19.53 6.02 3.60
C ALA A 253 -19.85 5.39 2.25
N GLU A 254 -20.96 5.80 1.63
CA GLU A 254 -21.41 5.34 0.32
C GLU A 254 -21.75 3.84 0.21
N LEU A 255 -21.77 3.09 1.30
CA LEU A 255 -22.29 1.72 1.34
C LEU A 255 -23.78 1.73 1.67
N ASP A 256 -24.53 0.84 1.03
CA ASP A 256 -25.88 0.53 1.50
C ASP A 256 -25.84 -0.17 2.87
N LEU A 257 -26.97 -0.13 3.60
CA LEU A 257 -27.06 -0.67 4.96
C LEU A 257 -26.71 -2.18 5.02
N GLY A 258 -27.05 -2.93 3.99
CA GLY A 258 -26.76 -4.36 3.93
C GLY A 258 -25.25 -4.64 3.79
N ARG A 259 -24.56 -3.91 2.91
CA ARG A 259 -23.10 -4.03 2.75
C ARG A 259 -22.36 -3.52 3.99
N ALA A 260 -22.79 -2.40 4.56
CA ALA A 260 -22.21 -1.87 5.78
C ALA A 260 -22.29 -2.88 6.93
N ALA A 261 -23.44 -3.55 7.11
CA ALA A 261 -23.60 -4.59 8.13
C ALA A 261 -22.67 -5.80 7.90
N ARG A 262 -22.51 -6.22 6.64
CA ARG A 262 -21.61 -7.34 6.31
C ARG A 262 -20.13 -6.99 6.49
N VAL A 263 -19.70 -5.79 6.09
CA VAL A 263 -18.33 -5.31 6.36
C VAL A 263 -18.07 -5.24 7.85
N LEU A 264 -19.05 -4.77 8.62
CA LEU A 264 -18.98 -4.74 10.08
C LEU A 264 -18.75 -6.14 10.66
N ALA A 265 -19.54 -7.13 10.25
CA ALA A 265 -19.37 -8.51 10.71
C ALA A 265 -17.97 -9.07 10.42
N LEU A 266 -17.45 -8.81 9.22
CA LEU A 266 -16.09 -9.22 8.84
C LEU A 266 -14.99 -8.55 9.70
N LEU A 267 -15.20 -7.28 10.10
CA LEU A 267 -14.28 -6.60 11.01
C LEU A 267 -14.35 -7.15 12.44
N GLU A 268 -15.55 -7.51 12.90
CA GLU A 268 -15.76 -8.12 14.24
C GLU A 268 -15.12 -9.52 14.36
N GLU A 269 -15.06 -10.27 13.26
CA GLU A 269 -14.36 -11.57 13.21
C GLU A 269 -12.85 -11.45 13.42
N THR A 270 -12.29 -10.23 13.30
CA THR A 270 -10.86 -9.98 13.51
C THR A 270 -10.58 -9.88 15.03
N ALA A 271 -10.56 -11.03 15.69
CA ALA A 271 -10.35 -11.13 17.12
C ALA A 271 -9.04 -10.50 17.58
N GLY A 272 -9.09 -9.65 18.61
CA GLY A 272 -7.92 -9.09 19.30
C GLY A 272 -7.30 -7.87 18.63
N ALA A 273 -7.81 -7.37 17.50
CA ALA A 273 -7.34 -6.13 16.92
C ALA A 273 -7.77 -4.91 17.74
N GLN A 274 -6.84 -4.00 18.00
CA GLN A 274 -7.20 -2.66 18.45
C GLN A 274 -7.74 -1.87 17.26
N LEU A 275 -8.89 -1.18 17.47
CA LEU A 275 -9.58 -0.46 16.41
C LEU A 275 -9.81 0.99 16.83
N LEU A 276 -9.49 1.93 15.96
CA LEU A 276 -9.86 3.33 16.04
C LEU A 276 -10.81 3.67 14.89
N LEU A 277 -12.05 4.04 15.22
CA LEU A 277 -13.07 4.44 14.26
C LEU A 277 -13.29 5.95 14.34
N ALA A 278 -13.14 6.64 13.23
CA ALA A 278 -13.54 8.02 13.06
C ALA A 278 -14.76 8.08 12.13
N VAL A 279 -15.82 8.77 12.56
CA VAL A 279 -17.03 9.00 11.78
C VAL A 279 -17.47 10.46 11.93
N PRO A 280 -18.11 11.05 10.89
CA PRO A 280 -18.58 12.43 10.96
C PRO A 280 -19.66 12.65 12.02
N ARG A 281 -20.54 11.67 12.23
CA ARG A 281 -21.71 11.77 13.13
C ARG A 281 -21.83 10.53 14.00
N ALA A 282 -22.40 10.69 15.19
CA ALA A 282 -22.58 9.57 16.13
C ALA A 282 -23.54 8.48 15.59
N GLU A 283 -24.52 8.85 14.78
CA GLU A 283 -25.44 7.92 14.12
C GLU A 283 -24.81 7.10 13.00
N ASP A 284 -23.65 7.51 12.46
CA ASP A 284 -22.91 6.75 11.46
C ASP A 284 -22.21 5.51 12.08
N VAL A 285 -22.14 5.43 13.42
CA VAL A 285 -21.66 4.23 14.12
C VAL A 285 -22.76 3.17 14.10
N PRO A 286 -22.51 1.99 13.51
CA PRO A 286 -23.49 0.91 13.51
C PRO A 286 -23.99 0.56 14.89
N ALA A 287 -25.31 0.42 15.06
CA ALA A 287 -25.94 0.15 16.36
C ALA A 287 -25.46 -1.17 17.00
N ALA A 288 -25.02 -2.12 16.19
CA ALA A 288 -24.45 -3.40 16.65
C ALA A 288 -23.12 -3.21 17.43
N TRP A 289 -22.39 -2.12 17.19
CA TRP A 289 -21.12 -1.86 17.86
C TRP A 289 -21.34 -1.22 19.26
N THR A 290 -21.71 -2.02 20.22
CA THR A 290 -22.00 -1.59 21.58
C THR A 290 -20.77 -1.48 22.49
N ARG A 291 -19.63 -2.06 22.09
CA ARG A 291 -18.41 -2.14 22.91
C ARG A 291 -17.39 -1.04 22.63
N LEU A 292 -17.73 -0.04 21.81
CA LEU A 292 -16.83 1.07 21.51
C LEU A 292 -16.80 2.09 22.64
N GLU A 293 -15.61 2.47 23.10
CA GLU A 293 -15.42 3.69 23.87
C GLU A 293 -15.60 4.90 22.94
N ARG A 294 -16.60 5.73 23.21
CA ARG A 294 -16.93 6.88 22.37
C ARG A 294 -16.27 8.14 22.91
N ARG A 295 -15.65 8.88 22.02
CA ARG A 295 -15.05 10.19 22.28
C ARG A 295 -15.58 11.19 21.26
N ALA A 296 -15.84 12.42 21.70
CA ALA A 296 -16.19 13.49 20.76
C ALA A 296 -14.95 14.28 20.37
N MET A 297 -14.88 14.75 19.12
CA MET A 297 -13.83 15.67 18.67
C MET A 297 -14.47 17.01 18.34
N ARG A 298 -14.04 18.08 19.03
CA ARG A 298 -14.51 19.46 18.79
C ARG A 298 -13.30 20.39 18.62
N ALA A 299 -13.26 21.08 17.51
CA ALA A 299 -12.15 22.00 17.19
C ALA A 299 -10.74 21.39 17.34
N GLY A 300 -10.60 20.08 17.02
CA GLY A 300 -9.33 19.35 17.11
C GLY A 300 -8.96 18.88 18.52
N VAL A 301 -9.90 18.95 19.49
CA VAL A 301 -9.73 18.43 20.85
C VAL A 301 -10.67 17.25 21.04
N VAL A 302 -10.09 16.14 21.54
CA VAL A 302 -10.84 14.93 21.91
C VAL A 302 -11.36 15.10 23.33
N THR A 303 -12.64 14.86 23.54
CA THR A 303 -13.34 14.99 24.85
C THR A 303 -14.11 13.73 25.18
#